data_03cf1ee0a923337b46c4333b23f0e891
#
_entry.id   03cf1ee0a923337b46c4333b23f0e891
#
_cell.length_a   1.000
_cell.length_b   1.000
_cell.length_c   1.000
_cell.angle_alpha   90.00
_cell.angle_beta   90.00
_cell.angle_gamma   90.00
#
_symmetry.space_group_name_H-M   'P 1'
#
loop_
_entity.id
_entity.type
_entity.pdbx_description
1 polymer ?
#
loop_
_entity_poly.entity_id
_entity_poly.type
_entity_poly.pdbx_seq_one_letter_code
_entity_poly.pdbx_strand_id
1 'polypeptide(L)'
;MYMDESGFEAETIRPYGYAPIGKPCIDRYNWQAKKRTNVIGALYEKMLFALDYFEKNINSSIFYQWCKQTLIPSLKTKCVIVMDNARFHKSKRIQKLLNRHGHRILWLPPYSPDLNPIEKKWAQAKFLRQGWMENNLPKLFHDMGCIDFIKT
;
A
#
# COMPACT_ATOMS: atom_id res chain seq x y z
N MET A 1 5.75 -0.32 14.55
CA MET A 1 5.47 -0.58 13.13
C MET A 1 4.60 0.50 12.54
N TYR A 2 4.66 0.69 11.25
CA TYR A 2 3.87 1.69 10.51
C TYR A 2 2.89 0.98 9.60
N MET A 3 1.75 1.59 9.31
CA MET A 3 0.83 1.09 8.31
C MET A 3 0.25 2.26 7.51
N ASP A 4 -0.14 1.97 6.29
CA ASP A 4 -0.69 2.95 5.37
C ASP A 4 -1.32 2.26 4.15
N GLU A 5 -2.02 3.02 3.32
CA GLU A 5 -2.52 2.60 2.02
C GLU A 5 -1.95 3.43 0.88
N SER A 6 -1.82 2.82 -0.28
CA SER A 6 -1.40 3.49 -1.50
C SER A 6 -2.16 3.00 -2.71
N GLY A 7 -2.44 3.91 -3.64
CA GLY A 7 -3.10 3.56 -4.90
C GLY A 7 -2.10 3.37 -6.03
N PHE A 8 -2.37 2.36 -6.84
CA PHE A 8 -1.62 2.02 -8.04
C PHE A 8 -2.56 2.01 -9.24
N GLU A 9 -2.27 2.83 -10.24
CA GLU A 9 -3.04 2.84 -11.49
C GLU A 9 -2.92 1.50 -12.23
N ALA A 10 -3.91 1.16 -13.06
CA ALA A 10 -3.92 -0.12 -13.77
C ALA A 10 -2.75 -0.28 -14.73
N GLU A 11 -2.35 0.80 -15.39
CA GLU A 11 -1.25 0.80 -16.35
C GLU A 11 -0.10 1.70 -15.90
N THR A 12 1.11 1.25 -16.18
CA THR A 12 2.31 2.07 -16.03
C THR A 12 2.54 2.89 -17.30
N ILE A 13 2.71 4.18 -17.14
CA ILE A 13 3.08 5.07 -18.24
C ILE A 13 4.59 4.96 -18.45
N ARG A 14 5.01 4.71 -19.70
CA ARG A 14 6.44 4.77 -20.06
C ARG A 14 6.91 6.21 -19.99
N PRO A 15 7.95 6.52 -19.20
CA PRO A 15 8.47 7.89 -19.12
C PRO A 15 9.21 8.32 -20.38
N TYR A 16 9.68 7.34 -21.17
CA TYR A 16 10.47 7.57 -22.39
C TYR A 16 10.03 6.64 -23.50
N GLY A 17 10.04 7.14 -24.72
CA GLY A 17 9.82 6.36 -25.93
C GLY A 17 10.88 6.70 -26.98
N TYR A 18 11.04 5.83 -27.97
CA TYR A 18 11.95 6.03 -29.10
C TYR A 18 11.13 6.20 -30.37
N ALA A 19 11.46 7.21 -31.15
CA ALA A 19 10.93 7.40 -32.48
C ALA A 19 12.07 7.78 -33.44
N PRO A 20 11.96 7.52 -34.76
CA PRO A 20 12.90 8.04 -35.73
C PRO A 20 13.00 9.57 -35.65
N ILE A 21 14.18 10.11 -35.92
CA ILE A 21 14.40 11.57 -35.90
C ILE A 21 13.36 12.27 -36.79
N GLY A 22 12.69 13.27 -36.21
CA GLY A 22 11.66 14.04 -36.90
C GLY A 22 10.27 13.38 -36.92
N LYS A 23 10.10 12.25 -36.25
CA LYS A 23 8.78 11.63 -36.06
C LYS A 23 8.28 11.79 -34.61
N PRO A 24 6.99 12.03 -34.36
CA PRO A 24 6.45 12.08 -33.01
C PRO A 24 6.55 10.70 -32.37
N CYS A 25 6.96 10.65 -31.13
CA CYS A 25 6.90 9.44 -30.30
C CYS A 25 5.47 9.31 -29.77
N ILE A 26 4.68 8.42 -30.39
CA ILE A 26 3.27 8.22 -30.03
C ILE A 26 3.18 6.92 -29.23
N ASP A 27 2.67 7.00 -28.00
CA ASP A 27 2.27 5.83 -27.22
C ASP A 27 0.75 5.78 -27.14
N ARG A 28 0.20 4.57 -27.14
CA ARG A 28 -1.24 4.36 -26.97
C ARG A 28 -1.54 4.21 -25.48
N TYR A 29 -2.09 5.25 -24.89
CA TYR A 29 -2.59 5.22 -23.53
C TYR A 29 -4.08 4.88 -23.53
N ASN A 30 -4.46 3.86 -22.78
CA ASN A 30 -5.87 3.51 -22.63
C ASN A 30 -6.54 4.41 -21.58
N TRP A 31 -7.09 5.52 -22.00
CA TRP A 31 -7.81 6.48 -21.15
C TRP A 31 -9.05 5.88 -20.45
N GLN A 32 -9.54 4.73 -20.92
CA GLN A 32 -10.69 4.04 -20.34
C GLN A 32 -10.29 3.09 -19.22
N ALA A 33 -9.02 2.72 -19.10
CA ALA A 33 -8.49 1.85 -18.05
C ALA A 33 -8.26 2.63 -16.74
N LYS A 34 -9.30 3.28 -16.23
CA LYS A 34 -9.26 3.98 -14.92
C LYS A 34 -9.30 3.03 -13.72
N LYS A 35 -8.88 1.79 -13.88
CA LYS A 35 -8.81 0.86 -12.76
C LYS A 35 -7.60 1.21 -11.90
N ARG A 36 -7.86 1.50 -10.64
CA ARG A 36 -6.86 1.70 -9.62
C ARG A 36 -6.96 0.57 -8.61
N THR A 37 -5.84 -0.03 -8.27
CA THR A 37 -5.75 -0.97 -7.16
C THR A 37 -5.22 -0.24 -5.95
N ASN A 38 -5.94 -0.29 -4.85
CA ASN A 38 -5.50 0.22 -3.56
C ASN A 38 -4.84 -0.92 -2.79
N VAL A 39 -3.67 -0.65 -2.25
CA VAL A 39 -2.89 -1.60 -1.46
C VAL A 39 -2.83 -1.10 -0.03
N ILE A 40 -3.21 -1.94 0.93
CA ILE A 40 -2.94 -1.69 2.34
C ILE A 40 -1.74 -2.54 2.74
N GLY A 41 -0.87 -1.99 3.55
CA GLY A 41 0.28 -2.74 4.05
C GLY A 41 0.81 -2.20 5.36
N ALA A 42 1.68 -2.97 5.98
CA ALA A 42 2.41 -2.60 7.17
C ALA A 42 3.91 -2.66 6.93
N LEU A 43 4.65 -1.81 7.62
CA LEU A 43 6.10 -1.74 7.59
C LEU A 43 6.66 -1.99 8.99
N TYR A 44 7.52 -2.98 9.09
CA TYR A 44 8.35 -3.20 10.27
C TYR A 44 9.81 -3.13 9.86
N GLU A 45 10.56 -2.24 10.49
CA GLU A 45 11.93 -1.90 10.08
C GLU A 45 12.00 -1.48 8.60
N LYS A 46 12.51 -2.33 7.73
CA LYS A 46 12.64 -2.09 6.29
C LYS A 46 11.73 -2.98 5.43
N MET A 47 10.98 -3.89 6.05
CA MET A 47 10.19 -4.91 5.36
C MET A 47 8.69 -4.56 5.37
N LEU A 48 8.10 -4.55 4.18
CA LEU A 48 6.65 -4.52 4.02
C LEU A 48 6.08 -5.92 4.30
N PHE A 49 4.94 -5.97 4.95
CA PHE A 49 4.20 -7.20 5.22
C PHE A 49 2.70 -6.91 5.34
N ALA A 50 1.89 -7.95 5.47
CA ALA A 50 0.43 -7.86 5.58
C ALA A 50 -0.19 -7.06 4.43
N LEU A 51 0.31 -7.28 3.20
CA LEU A 51 -0.19 -6.62 2.00
C LEU A 51 -1.52 -7.24 1.56
N ASP A 52 -2.52 -6.41 1.34
CA ASP A 52 -3.78 -6.79 0.70
C ASP A 52 -4.14 -5.78 -0.41
N TYR A 53 -4.83 -6.25 -1.44
CA TYR A 53 -5.10 -5.54 -2.68
C TYR A 53 -6.61 -5.38 -2.89
N PHE A 54 -7.05 -4.17 -3.22
CA PHE A 54 -8.47 -3.83 -3.35
C PHE A 54 -8.72 -3.02 -4.61
N GLU A 55 -9.69 -3.44 -5.42
CA GLU A 55 -10.14 -2.69 -6.60
C GLU A 55 -11.09 -1.54 -6.23
N LYS A 56 -11.55 -1.50 -4.99
CA LYS A 56 -12.46 -0.48 -4.46
C LYS A 56 -11.74 0.48 -3.53
N ASN A 57 -12.34 1.64 -3.33
CA ASN A 57 -11.86 2.58 -2.32
C ASN A 57 -11.92 1.96 -0.92
N ILE A 58 -10.84 2.16 -0.17
CA ILE A 58 -10.74 1.68 1.20
C ILE A 58 -11.61 2.54 2.11
N ASN A 59 -12.41 1.87 2.90
CA ASN A 59 -13.28 2.48 3.92
C ASN A 59 -13.07 1.80 5.28
N SER A 60 -13.75 2.28 6.32
CA SER A 60 -13.61 1.72 7.69
C SER A 60 -13.94 0.24 7.77
N SER A 61 -14.87 -0.27 6.95
CA SER A 61 -15.25 -1.69 6.96
C SER A 61 -14.15 -2.56 6.36
N ILE A 62 -13.62 -2.17 5.21
CA ILE A 62 -12.50 -2.86 4.54
C ILE A 62 -11.27 -2.82 5.45
N PHE A 63 -10.97 -1.66 6.01
CA PHE A 63 -9.83 -1.50 6.92
C PHE A 63 -9.97 -2.35 8.19
N TYR A 64 -11.18 -2.42 8.76
CA TYR A 64 -11.46 -3.30 9.90
C TYR A 64 -11.22 -4.77 9.55
N GLN A 65 -11.70 -5.24 8.39
CA GLN A 65 -11.50 -6.62 7.96
C GLN A 65 -10.02 -6.92 7.74
N TRP A 66 -9.29 -6.00 7.11
CA TRP A 66 -7.84 -6.13 6.95
C TRP A 66 -7.12 -6.23 8.30
N CYS A 67 -7.44 -5.36 9.26
CA CYS A 67 -6.87 -5.44 10.61
C CYS A 67 -7.13 -6.82 11.24
N LYS A 68 -8.38 -7.33 11.12
CA LYS A 68 -8.79 -8.58 11.76
C LYS A 68 -8.22 -9.81 11.09
N GLN A 69 -8.18 -9.84 9.76
CA GLN A 69 -7.89 -11.05 8.98
C GLN A 69 -6.44 -11.12 8.52
N THR A 70 -5.77 -9.99 8.36
CA THR A 70 -4.43 -9.92 7.78
C THR A 70 -3.42 -9.34 8.77
N LEU A 71 -3.66 -8.16 9.33
CA LEU A 71 -2.68 -7.50 10.19
C LEU A 71 -2.47 -8.25 11.51
N ILE A 72 -3.52 -8.44 12.30
CA ILE A 72 -3.43 -9.06 13.64
C ILE A 72 -2.82 -10.47 13.57
N PRO A 73 -3.23 -11.37 12.65
CA PRO A 73 -2.61 -12.69 12.53
C PRO A 73 -1.13 -12.64 12.15
N SER A 74 -0.69 -11.56 11.48
CA SER A 74 0.71 -11.38 11.10
C SER A 74 1.60 -10.86 12.24
N LEU A 75 1.01 -10.39 13.34
CA LEU A 75 1.73 -9.82 14.47
C LEU A 75 1.98 -10.89 15.54
N LYS A 76 3.24 -11.23 15.76
CA LYS A 76 3.64 -12.23 16.77
C LYS A 76 3.70 -11.66 18.19
N THR A 77 3.84 -10.35 18.33
CA THR A 77 4.02 -9.66 19.61
C THR A 77 3.15 -8.40 19.68
N LYS A 78 2.89 -7.96 20.90
CA LYS A 78 2.22 -6.66 21.13
C LYS A 78 3.11 -5.54 20.61
N CYS A 79 2.52 -4.61 19.87
CA CYS A 79 3.27 -3.51 19.24
C CYS A 79 2.49 -2.20 19.25
N VAL A 80 3.20 -1.12 18.98
CA VAL A 80 2.64 0.18 18.66
C VAL A 80 2.47 0.27 17.15
N ILE A 81 1.24 0.53 16.71
CA ILE A 81 0.87 0.70 15.30
C ILE A 81 0.77 2.20 15.04
N VAL A 82 1.67 2.69 14.21
CA VAL A 82 1.70 4.10 13.79
C VAL A 82 0.93 4.23 12.48
N MET A 83 -0.04 5.11 12.46
CA MET A 83 -0.88 5.36 11.28
C MET A 83 -1.24 6.84 11.16
N ASP A 84 -1.66 7.23 9.98
CA ASP A 84 -2.11 8.58 9.73
C ASP A 84 -3.46 8.88 10.40
N ASN A 85 -3.89 10.11 10.28
CA ASN A 85 -5.08 10.65 10.92
C ASN A 85 -6.35 10.54 10.05
N ALA A 86 -6.38 9.62 9.06
CA ALA A 86 -7.54 9.45 8.19
C ALA A 86 -8.80 9.11 9.00
N ARG A 87 -9.94 9.68 8.59
CA ARG A 87 -11.22 9.51 9.31
C ARG A 87 -11.62 8.05 9.48
N PHE A 88 -11.40 7.23 8.47
CA PHE A 88 -11.79 5.82 8.51
C PHE A 88 -10.88 4.98 9.42
N HIS A 89 -9.64 5.39 9.68
CA HIS A 89 -8.77 4.75 10.67
C HIS A 89 -9.27 4.97 12.11
N LYS A 90 -9.89 6.11 12.39
CA LYS A 90 -10.34 6.51 13.75
C LYS A 90 -11.60 5.82 14.23
N SER A 91 -12.13 4.86 13.52
CA SER A 91 -13.30 4.09 13.97
C SER A 91 -13.07 3.50 15.36
N LYS A 92 -13.98 3.76 16.29
CA LYS A 92 -13.96 3.16 17.64
C LYS A 92 -13.91 1.63 17.60
N ARG A 93 -14.50 1.03 16.56
CA ARG A 93 -14.49 -0.42 16.34
C ARG A 93 -13.09 -0.94 16.06
N ILE A 94 -12.31 -0.23 15.24
CA ILE A 94 -10.92 -0.58 14.93
C ILE A 94 -10.04 -0.43 16.17
N GLN A 95 -10.17 0.68 16.88
CA GLN A 95 -9.42 0.92 18.11
C GLN A 95 -9.67 -0.17 19.16
N LYS A 96 -10.95 -0.53 19.38
CA LYS A 96 -11.33 -1.62 20.28
C LYS A 96 -10.74 -2.97 19.84
N LEU A 97 -10.76 -3.26 18.52
CA LEU A 97 -10.19 -4.49 17.98
C LEU A 97 -8.69 -4.59 18.29
N LEU A 98 -7.92 -3.58 17.94
CA LEU A 98 -6.47 -3.55 18.14
C LEU A 98 -6.10 -3.59 19.63
N ASN A 99 -6.80 -2.81 20.47
CA ASN A 99 -6.57 -2.77 21.90
C ASN A 99 -6.88 -4.13 22.58
N ARG A 100 -7.92 -4.85 22.16
CA ARG A 100 -8.24 -6.20 22.68
C ARG A 100 -7.12 -7.21 22.40
N HIS A 101 -6.37 -7.04 21.31
CA HIS A 101 -5.21 -7.86 20.98
C HIS A 101 -3.90 -7.33 21.58
N GLY A 102 -3.98 -6.29 22.42
CA GLY A 102 -2.84 -5.74 23.13
C GLY A 102 -1.97 -4.78 22.32
N HIS A 103 -2.43 -4.35 21.14
CA HIS A 103 -1.75 -3.36 20.33
C HIS A 103 -2.18 -1.95 20.73
N ARG A 104 -1.27 -0.99 20.65
CA ARG A 104 -1.54 0.44 20.85
C ARG A 104 -1.47 1.18 19.52
N ILE A 105 -2.28 2.21 19.36
CA ILE A 105 -2.27 3.07 18.18
C ILE A 105 -1.58 4.37 18.52
N LEU A 106 -0.68 4.80 17.65
CA LEU A 106 -0.07 6.12 17.66
C LEU A 106 -0.48 6.86 16.38
N TRP A 107 -1.19 7.96 16.55
CA TRP A 107 -1.62 8.79 15.44
C TRP A 107 -0.51 9.75 15.03
N LEU A 108 -0.21 9.79 13.74
CA LEU A 108 0.66 10.82 13.18
C LEU A 108 -0.04 12.18 13.20
N PRO A 109 0.71 13.28 13.32
CA PRO A 109 0.14 14.60 13.12
C PRO A 109 -0.52 14.73 11.75
N PRO A 110 -1.54 15.58 11.60
CA PRO A 110 -2.12 15.87 10.29
C PRO A 110 -1.06 16.36 9.29
N TYR A 111 -1.18 15.94 8.04
CA TYR A 111 -0.32 16.38 6.94
C TYR A 111 1.20 16.13 7.17
N SER A 112 1.56 15.01 7.80
CA SER A 112 2.95 14.67 8.12
C SER A 112 3.39 13.36 7.48
N PRO A 113 3.37 13.22 6.13
CA PRO A 113 3.80 11.99 5.44
C PRO A 113 5.28 11.69 5.68
N ASP A 114 6.10 12.74 5.92
CA ASP A 114 7.54 12.58 6.19
C ASP A 114 7.83 11.76 7.46
N LEU A 115 6.88 11.72 8.40
CA LEU A 115 6.96 10.93 9.62
C LEU A 115 6.50 9.47 9.43
N ASN A 116 6.02 9.13 8.23
CA ASN A 116 5.58 7.77 7.90
C ASN A 116 6.54 7.11 6.91
N PRO A 117 7.51 6.31 7.38
CA PRO A 117 8.53 5.74 6.50
C PRO A 117 7.98 4.75 5.46
N ILE A 118 6.75 4.25 5.63
CA ILE A 118 6.10 3.38 4.63
C ILE A 118 5.85 4.14 3.31
N GLU A 119 5.68 5.45 3.34
CA GLU A 119 5.54 6.29 2.15
C GLU A 119 6.75 6.18 1.21
N LYS A 120 7.96 6.06 1.77
CA LYS A 120 9.18 5.83 0.98
C LYS A 120 9.14 4.46 0.29
N LYS A 121 8.53 3.47 0.93
CA LYS A 121 8.34 2.13 0.32
C LYS A 121 7.31 2.17 -0.81
N TRP A 122 6.23 2.92 -0.65
CA TRP A 122 5.27 3.14 -1.72
C TRP A 122 5.90 3.86 -2.92
N ALA A 123 6.69 4.90 -2.67
CA ALA A 123 7.43 5.60 -3.71
C ALA A 123 8.42 4.66 -4.43
N GLN A 124 9.16 3.84 -3.69
CA GLN A 124 10.05 2.83 -4.25
C GLN A 124 9.29 1.82 -5.12
N ALA A 125 8.16 1.32 -4.64
CA ALA A 125 7.33 0.38 -5.40
C ALA A 125 6.83 0.99 -6.72
N LYS A 126 6.36 2.22 -6.70
CA LYS A 126 5.90 2.94 -7.90
C LYS A 126 7.05 3.16 -8.89
N PHE A 127 8.22 3.53 -8.40
CA PHE A 127 9.42 3.71 -9.22
C PHE A 127 9.87 2.40 -9.89
N LEU A 128 9.97 1.31 -9.11
CA LEU A 128 10.38 0.01 -9.64
C LEU A 128 9.33 -0.56 -10.61
N ARG A 129 8.05 -0.40 -10.28
CA ARG A 129 6.96 -0.80 -11.18
C ARG A 129 7.08 -0.15 -12.55
N GLN A 130 7.38 1.13 -12.60
CA GLN A 130 7.58 1.87 -13.84
C GLN A 130 8.83 1.41 -14.58
N GLY A 131 9.95 1.24 -13.87
CA GLY A 131 11.21 0.79 -14.46
C GLY A 131 11.16 -0.65 -14.98
N TRP A 132 10.49 -1.53 -14.27
CA TRP A 132 10.32 -2.95 -14.65
C TRP A 132 9.14 -3.18 -15.58
N MET A 133 8.28 -2.19 -15.80
CA MET A 133 7.01 -2.31 -16.53
C MET A 133 6.13 -3.45 -15.98
N GLU A 134 6.16 -3.66 -14.65
CA GLU A 134 5.43 -4.72 -13.98
C GLU A 134 4.04 -4.27 -13.55
N ASN A 135 3.01 -4.86 -14.11
CA ASN A 135 1.63 -4.56 -13.80
C ASN A 135 1.01 -5.52 -12.77
N ASN A 136 1.66 -6.66 -12.52
CA ASN A 136 1.25 -7.59 -11.47
C ASN A 136 1.79 -7.12 -10.12
N LEU A 137 0.96 -6.48 -9.32
CA LEU A 137 1.37 -5.92 -8.02
C LEU A 137 1.86 -6.99 -7.03
N PRO A 138 1.21 -8.15 -6.84
CA PRO A 138 1.74 -9.22 -6.00
C PRO A 138 3.16 -9.63 -6.39
N LYS A 139 3.42 -9.75 -7.70
CA LYS A 139 4.75 -10.09 -8.22
C LYS A 139 5.75 -8.98 -7.96
N LEU A 140 5.37 -7.72 -8.21
CA LEU A 140 6.21 -6.56 -7.92
C LEU A 140 6.67 -6.56 -6.44
N PHE A 141 5.74 -6.71 -5.51
CA PHE A 141 6.05 -6.70 -4.09
C PHE A 141 6.84 -7.93 -3.65
N HIS A 142 6.59 -9.09 -4.25
CA HIS A 142 7.42 -10.28 -4.03
C HIS A 142 8.87 -10.03 -4.46
N ASP A 143 9.07 -9.50 -5.67
CA ASP A 143 10.40 -9.22 -6.23
C ASP A 143 11.13 -8.08 -5.46
N MET A 144 10.38 -7.20 -4.81
CA MET A 144 10.93 -6.22 -3.85
C MET A 144 11.36 -6.83 -2.51
N GLY A 145 11.18 -8.14 -2.31
CA GLY A 145 11.48 -8.81 -1.05
C GLY A 145 10.44 -8.57 0.04
N CYS A 146 9.19 -8.27 -0.33
CA CYS A 146 8.09 -8.18 0.61
C CYS A 146 7.62 -9.59 0.98
N ILE A 147 7.37 -9.84 2.26
CA ILE A 147 6.80 -11.10 2.72
C ILE A 147 5.29 -11.02 2.53
N ASP A 148 4.77 -11.70 1.53
CA ASP A 148 3.36 -12.03 1.47
C ASP A 148 3.12 -13.20 2.42
N PHE A 149 2.37 -12.95 3.51
CA PHE A 149 1.83 -14.05 4.28
C PHE A 149 0.74 -14.71 3.44
N ILE A 150 1.10 -15.77 2.74
CA ILE A 150 0.14 -16.63 2.07
C ILE A 150 -0.82 -17.11 3.15
N LYS A 151 -2.10 -16.76 3.01
CA LYS A 151 -3.17 -17.34 3.81
C LYS A 151 -3.22 -18.85 3.49
N THR A 152 -2.60 -19.63 4.32
CA THR A 152 -2.87 -21.06 4.37
C THR A 152 -4.25 -21.31 4.94
#